data_2c9b3832a7ebfa8267dd3b4fad77dff2
#
_entry.id   2c9b3832a7ebfa8267dd3b4fad77dff2
#
_cell.length_a   1.000
_cell.length_b   1.000
_cell.length_c   1.000
_cell.angle_alpha   90.00
_cell.angle_beta   90.00
_cell.angle_gamma   90.00
#
_symmetry.space_group_name_H-M   'P 1'
#
loop_
_entity.id
_entity.type
_entity.pdbx_description
1 polymer ?
#
loop_
_entity_poly.entity_id
_entity_poly.type
_entity_poly.pdbx_seq_one_letter_code
_entity_poly.pdbx_strand_id
1 'polypeptide(L)'
;VNGSTCGNEAMILSAALEGERIMIARNAHKSALMGLILSGANPVYVLPEVIGEWAIQGEITAASVRRGFEEHPDCKALFLVSPSYYGVCSDLEAIAEICHAHKALLLVDEAHGGHLYFHDRLPMGALRAGADVCVQSMHKVAGALTQSAVLHIKHHGVGEAALERIAQNLQLVQSTSPSYLLMTSLDCARYELARNGAGMMERALMLAEHAAERIRAIEGFRCMERDRTDRTRLVISAREIGLTGYALEKMLFEEYAVNMELADSENVLAIVTYANELEDMDRLVWACRDIGRRYGGNASSKTDRSSGAVPVREKSAYPPFPKLPRQIMTPRKAYFSDTETVRWQDAAGRTAGQMVAPYPPGIPVLYPGEEISQAVWDYIECFRRDKRRIHGADLDGETDQIRVVRRI
;
A
#
# COMPACT_ATOMS: atom_id res chain seq x y z
N VAL A 1 -2.87 18.26 -8.03
CA VAL A 1 -2.68 18.37 -6.57
C VAL A 1 -1.25 18.04 -6.17
N ASN A 2 -0.84 18.50 -4.98
CA ASN A 2 0.51 18.29 -4.42
C ASN A 2 0.73 16.86 -3.91
N GLY A 3 0.82 15.91 -4.83
CA GLY A 3 0.88 14.48 -4.52
C GLY A 3 -0.47 13.92 -4.10
N SER A 4 -0.61 12.60 -4.16
CA SER A 4 -1.82 11.92 -3.70
C SER A 4 -2.08 12.10 -2.20
N THR A 5 -1.05 12.41 -1.41
CA THR A 5 -1.20 12.74 0.02
C THR A 5 -2.19 13.86 0.22
N CYS A 6 -2.00 14.99 -0.47
CA CYS A 6 -2.90 16.15 -0.42
C CYS A 6 -4.32 15.77 -0.88
N GLY A 7 -4.45 14.98 -1.94
CA GLY A 7 -5.74 14.51 -2.43
C GLY A 7 -6.48 13.62 -1.41
N ASN A 8 -5.78 12.67 -0.78
CA ASN A 8 -6.34 11.80 0.25
C ASN A 8 -6.80 12.60 1.48
N GLU A 9 -6.00 13.56 1.93
CA GLU A 9 -6.36 14.45 3.04
C GLU A 9 -7.62 15.26 2.70
N ALA A 10 -7.68 15.86 1.51
CA ALA A 10 -8.83 16.64 1.07
C ALA A 10 -10.10 15.78 0.93
N MET A 11 -9.99 14.55 0.39
CA MET A 11 -11.12 13.62 0.28
C MET A 11 -11.72 13.30 1.65
N ILE A 12 -10.89 12.91 2.61
CA ILE A 12 -11.34 12.50 3.95
C ILE A 12 -11.89 13.71 4.72
N LEU A 13 -11.21 14.86 4.65
CA LEU A 13 -11.63 16.10 5.28
C LEU A 13 -12.98 16.61 4.76
N SER A 14 -13.32 16.27 3.51
CA SER A 14 -14.59 16.68 2.86
C SER A 14 -15.72 15.70 3.11
N ALA A 15 -15.42 14.43 3.33
CA ALA A 15 -16.39 13.36 3.40
C ALA A 15 -17.02 13.18 4.78
N ALA A 16 -16.25 13.46 5.85
CA ALA A 16 -16.75 13.31 7.22
C ALA A 16 -16.17 14.41 8.15
N LEU A 17 -17.05 15.06 8.88
CA LEU A 17 -16.72 16.12 9.82
C LEU A 17 -16.37 15.53 11.21
N GLU A 18 -15.95 16.40 12.13
CA GLU A 18 -15.65 16.01 13.50
C GLU A 18 -16.83 15.28 14.16
N GLY A 19 -16.55 14.09 14.69
CA GLY A 19 -17.55 13.22 15.32
C GLY A 19 -18.36 12.35 14.35
N GLU A 20 -18.39 12.64 13.05
CA GLU A 20 -19.03 11.77 12.04
C GLU A 20 -18.19 10.52 11.78
N ARG A 21 -18.83 9.43 11.34
CA ARG A 21 -18.14 8.18 11.02
C ARG A 21 -17.73 8.11 9.56
N ILE A 22 -16.51 7.58 9.33
CA ILE A 22 -15.98 7.23 8.02
C ILE A 22 -15.38 5.83 8.07
N MET A 23 -15.69 5.01 7.09
CA MET A 23 -15.08 3.68 6.94
C MET A 23 -13.74 3.81 6.24
N ILE A 24 -12.67 3.20 6.81
CA ILE A 24 -11.30 3.30 6.31
C ILE A 24 -10.70 1.90 6.17
N ALA A 25 -10.19 1.59 4.98
CA ALA A 25 -9.42 0.37 4.77
C ALA A 25 -8.14 0.38 5.63
N ARG A 26 -7.89 -0.70 6.37
CA ARG A 26 -6.77 -0.74 7.33
C ARG A 26 -5.40 -0.86 6.68
N ASN A 27 -5.34 -1.14 5.38
CA ASN A 27 -4.14 -1.08 4.57
C ASN A 27 -3.95 0.27 3.86
N ALA A 28 -4.66 1.30 4.27
CA ALA A 28 -4.55 2.64 3.71
C ALA A 28 -3.17 3.26 3.99
N HIS A 29 -2.71 4.08 3.04
CA HIS A 29 -1.50 4.87 3.21
C HIS A 29 -1.62 5.85 4.40
N LYS A 30 -0.49 6.22 5.00
CA LYS A 30 -0.45 7.16 6.14
C LYS A 30 -1.20 8.48 5.93
N SER A 31 -1.40 8.91 4.69
CA SER A 31 -2.19 10.10 4.37
C SER A 31 -3.67 9.98 4.76
N ALA A 32 -4.22 8.77 4.80
CA ALA A 32 -5.57 8.55 5.34
C ALA A 32 -5.64 8.86 6.84
N LEU A 33 -4.61 8.47 7.59
CA LEU A 33 -4.50 8.85 9.01
C LEU A 33 -4.37 10.37 9.18
N MET A 34 -3.57 11.03 8.33
CA MET A 34 -3.45 12.50 8.35
C MET A 34 -4.81 13.16 8.11
N GLY A 35 -5.57 12.67 7.11
CA GLY A 35 -6.95 13.11 6.86
C GLY A 35 -7.88 12.91 8.07
N LEU A 36 -7.78 11.79 8.80
CA LEU A 36 -8.53 11.53 10.03
C LEU A 36 -8.15 12.49 11.17
N ILE A 37 -6.88 12.80 11.33
CA ILE A 37 -6.40 13.77 12.31
C ILE A 37 -6.93 15.17 12.00
N LEU A 38 -6.89 15.56 10.72
CA LEU A 38 -7.36 16.87 10.27
C LEU A 38 -8.88 17.00 10.37
N SER A 39 -9.65 16.02 9.94
CA SER A 39 -11.13 16.06 9.97
C SER A 39 -11.72 15.88 11.38
N GLY A 40 -11.08 15.09 12.24
CA GLY A 40 -11.66 14.68 13.51
C GLY A 40 -12.76 13.61 13.37
N ALA A 41 -12.91 13.04 12.21
CA ALA A 41 -13.87 11.96 11.97
C ALA A 41 -13.53 10.71 12.81
N ASN A 42 -14.54 9.94 13.14
CA ASN A 42 -14.43 8.67 13.85
C ASN A 42 -14.23 7.54 12.84
N PRO A 43 -13.06 6.89 12.80
CA PRO A 43 -12.83 5.82 11.85
C PRO A 43 -13.54 4.52 12.24
N VAL A 44 -14.11 3.85 11.26
CA VAL A 44 -14.53 2.46 11.29
C VAL A 44 -13.59 1.70 10.37
N TYR A 45 -12.76 0.81 10.91
CA TYR A 45 -11.75 0.14 10.10
C TYR A 45 -12.30 -1.13 9.45
N VAL A 46 -12.01 -1.27 8.15
CA VAL A 46 -12.27 -2.50 7.38
C VAL A 46 -10.94 -3.17 7.07
N LEU A 47 -10.84 -4.46 7.42
CA LEU A 47 -9.64 -5.24 7.16
C LEU A 47 -9.64 -5.77 5.72
N PRO A 48 -8.51 -5.68 5.02
CA PRO A 48 -8.31 -6.41 3.78
C PRO A 48 -8.24 -7.93 4.05
N GLU A 49 -8.55 -8.73 3.04
CA GLU A 49 -8.23 -10.15 3.08
C GLU A 49 -6.72 -10.36 3.19
N VAL A 50 -6.32 -11.52 3.71
CA VAL A 50 -4.93 -11.97 3.69
C VAL A 50 -4.78 -13.04 2.62
N ILE A 51 -3.91 -12.79 1.64
CA ILE A 51 -3.53 -13.79 0.65
C ILE A 51 -2.44 -14.66 1.29
N GLY A 52 -2.88 -15.70 2.03
CA GLY A 52 -2.02 -16.47 2.93
C GLY A 52 -0.83 -17.16 2.24
N GLU A 53 -1.02 -17.60 0.99
CA GLU A 53 0.06 -18.21 0.20
C GLU A 53 1.19 -17.25 -0.18
N TRP A 54 0.93 -15.93 -0.16
CA TRP A 54 1.88 -14.85 -0.43
C TRP A 54 2.23 -14.04 0.80
N ALA A 55 1.52 -14.26 1.91
CA ALA A 55 1.64 -13.50 3.16
C ALA A 55 1.49 -11.97 2.96
N ILE A 56 0.66 -11.55 1.99
CA ILE A 56 0.38 -10.14 1.72
C ILE A 56 -1.08 -9.79 1.99
N GLN A 57 -1.33 -8.51 2.20
CA GLN A 57 -2.70 -8.00 2.28
C GLN A 57 -3.30 -7.91 0.88
N GLY A 58 -4.49 -8.47 0.74
CA GLY A 58 -5.27 -8.53 -0.48
C GLY A 58 -6.26 -7.36 -0.62
N GLU A 59 -7.41 -7.69 -1.20
CA GLU A 59 -8.50 -6.74 -1.46
C GLU A 59 -9.36 -6.46 -0.23
N ILE A 60 -10.03 -5.31 -0.25
CA ILE A 60 -11.22 -5.07 0.58
C ILE A 60 -12.40 -5.72 -0.14
N THR A 61 -13.09 -6.65 0.52
CA THR A 61 -14.20 -7.37 -0.12
C THR A 61 -15.53 -6.62 0.03
N ALA A 62 -16.42 -6.79 -0.95
CA ALA A 62 -17.78 -6.28 -0.87
C ALA A 62 -18.53 -6.78 0.38
N ALA A 63 -18.26 -8.03 0.79
CA ALA A 63 -18.84 -8.61 2.00
C ALA A 63 -18.39 -7.89 3.28
N SER A 64 -17.10 -7.52 3.39
CA SER A 64 -16.59 -6.78 4.54
C SER A 64 -17.14 -5.35 4.59
N VAL A 65 -17.32 -4.71 3.44
CA VAL A 65 -17.93 -3.37 3.34
C VAL A 65 -19.41 -3.41 3.74
N ARG A 66 -20.17 -4.40 3.25
CA ARG A 66 -21.59 -4.56 3.61
C ARG A 66 -21.74 -4.73 5.12
N ARG A 67 -20.96 -5.61 5.74
CA ARG A 67 -20.97 -5.79 7.20
C ARG A 67 -20.64 -4.49 7.92
N GLY A 68 -19.66 -3.72 7.45
CA GLY A 68 -19.31 -2.44 8.02
C GLY A 68 -20.48 -1.44 8.05
N PHE A 69 -21.29 -1.38 6.97
CA PHE A 69 -22.49 -0.55 6.93
C PHE A 69 -23.65 -1.12 7.73
N GLU A 70 -23.79 -2.45 7.83
CA GLU A 70 -24.78 -3.07 8.73
C GLU A 70 -24.50 -2.72 10.19
N GLU A 71 -23.25 -2.73 10.62
CA GLU A 71 -22.82 -2.38 11.97
C GLU A 71 -22.80 -0.85 12.22
N HIS A 72 -22.52 -0.07 11.19
CA HIS A 72 -22.36 1.40 11.23
C HIS A 72 -23.09 2.09 10.07
N PRO A 73 -24.44 2.10 10.04
CA PRO A 73 -25.19 2.63 8.92
C PRO A 73 -25.10 4.16 8.74
N ASP A 74 -24.51 4.86 9.69
CA ASP A 74 -24.31 6.31 9.69
C ASP A 74 -22.94 6.73 9.10
N CYS A 75 -22.12 5.79 8.63
CA CYS A 75 -20.90 6.10 7.92
C CYS A 75 -21.16 6.94 6.66
N LYS A 76 -20.44 8.05 6.51
CA LYS A 76 -20.62 9.03 5.42
C LYS A 76 -19.89 8.63 4.14
N ALA A 77 -18.81 7.87 4.26
CA ALA A 77 -18.00 7.42 3.15
C ALA A 77 -17.22 6.16 3.50
N LEU A 78 -16.78 5.48 2.45
CA LEU A 78 -15.71 4.47 2.50
C LEU A 78 -14.48 5.02 1.79
N PHE A 79 -13.32 4.98 2.46
CA PHE A 79 -12.02 5.24 1.86
C PHE A 79 -11.22 3.94 1.78
N LEU A 80 -10.74 3.60 0.59
CA LEU A 80 -9.90 2.43 0.36
C LEU A 80 -8.79 2.68 -0.67
N VAL A 81 -7.81 1.78 -0.71
CA VAL A 81 -6.70 1.79 -1.69
C VAL A 81 -6.93 0.69 -2.73
N SER A 82 -6.93 1.05 -3.99
CA SER A 82 -7.00 0.11 -5.12
C SER A 82 -6.40 0.75 -6.39
N PRO A 83 -5.35 0.15 -6.97
CA PRO A 83 -4.64 -1.06 -6.57
C PRO A 83 -3.86 -0.90 -5.27
N SER A 84 -3.62 -2.01 -4.56
CA SER A 84 -2.63 -2.08 -3.49
C SER A 84 -1.21 -1.93 -4.06
N TYR A 85 -0.19 -1.83 -3.19
CA TYR A 85 1.20 -1.78 -3.62
C TYR A 85 1.59 -3.01 -4.45
N TYR A 86 1.06 -4.18 -4.09
CA TYR A 86 1.27 -5.44 -4.81
C TYR A 86 0.40 -5.61 -6.08
N GLY A 87 -0.37 -4.60 -6.45
CA GLY A 87 -1.22 -4.60 -7.64
C GLY A 87 -2.60 -5.23 -7.44
N VAL A 88 -2.96 -5.68 -6.24
CA VAL A 88 -4.28 -6.28 -5.97
C VAL A 88 -5.36 -5.21 -5.98
N CYS A 89 -6.41 -5.43 -6.77
CA CYS A 89 -7.56 -4.54 -6.89
C CYS A 89 -8.80 -5.11 -6.19
N SER A 90 -9.55 -4.25 -5.51
CA SER A 90 -10.87 -4.58 -4.96
C SER A 90 -11.94 -4.60 -6.06
N ASP A 91 -13.06 -5.31 -5.81
CA ASP A 91 -14.26 -5.23 -6.65
C ASP A 91 -14.97 -3.91 -6.42
N LEU A 92 -14.45 -2.86 -7.07
CA LEU A 92 -14.94 -1.50 -6.87
C LEU A 92 -16.37 -1.29 -7.35
N GLU A 93 -16.84 -2.04 -8.36
CA GLU A 93 -18.24 -1.96 -8.86
C GLU A 93 -19.21 -2.41 -7.77
N ALA A 94 -19.01 -3.62 -7.24
CA ALA A 94 -19.84 -4.14 -6.15
C ALA A 94 -19.75 -3.28 -4.87
N ILE A 95 -18.57 -2.72 -4.58
CA ILE A 95 -18.38 -1.82 -3.43
C ILE A 95 -19.09 -0.48 -3.65
N ALA A 96 -19.03 0.10 -4.85
CA ALA A 96 -19.72 1.35 -5.18
C ALA A 96 -21.25 1.20 -5.03
N GLU A 97 -21.82 0.08 -5.50
CA GLU A 97 -23.25 -0.21 -5.33
C GLU A 97 -23.65 -0.23 -3.86
N ILE A 98 -22.83 -0.87 -3.00
CA ILE A 98 -23.08 -0.90 -1.54
C ILE A 98 -23.01 0.51 -0.95
N CYS A 99 -21.95 1.26 -1.22
CA CYS A 99 -21.79 2.62 -0.72
C CYS A 99 -23.00 3.50 -1.12
N HIS A 100 -23.39 3.49 -2.39
CA HIS A 100 -24.48 4.29 -2.90
C HIS A 100 -25.85 3.90 -2.32
N ALA A 101 -26.09 2.59 -2.10
CA ALA A 101 -27.30 2.12 -1.42
C ALA A 101 -27.42 2.68 0.01
N HIS A 102 -26.28 2.92 0.68
CA HIS A 102 -26.21 3.56 1.99
C HIS A 102 -26.06 5.09 1.94
N LYS A 103 -26.13 5.70 0.76
CA LYS A 103 -25.92 7.15 0.54
C LYS A 103 -24.55 7.64 1.01
N ALA A 104 -23.57 6.77 1.00
CA ALA A 104 -22.19 7.03 1.36
C ALA A 104 -21.34 7.20 0.09
N LEU A 105 -20.28 8.03 0.19
CA LEU A 105 -19.32 8.22 -0.90
C LEU A 105 -18.30 7.09 -0.94
N LEU A 106 -17.90 6.68 -2.15
CA LEU A 106 -16.74 5.83 -2.36
C LEU A 106 -15.53 6.68 -2.77
N LEU A 107 -14.54 6.74 -1.90
CA LEU A 107 -13.28 7.46 -2.06
C LEU A 107 -12.13 6.47 -2.27
N VAL A 108 -11.41 6.60 -3.38
CA VAL A 108 -10.38 5.64 -3.75
C VAL A 108 -9.01 6.31 -3.84
N ASP A 109 -8.06 5.82 -3.03
CA ASP A 109 -6.64 6.07 -3.26
C ASP A 109 -6.17 5.16 -4.40
N GLU A 110 -6.17 5.69 -5.61
CA GLU A 110 -5.72 5.04 -6.84
C GLU A 110 -4.29 5.49 -7.20
N ALA A 111 -3.46 5.79 -6.20
CA ALA A 111 -2.10 6.28 -6.41
C ALA A 111 -1.25 5.36 -7.30
N HIS A 112 -1.54 4.07 -7.31
CA HIS A 112 -0.86 3.06 -8.13
C HIS A 112 -1.62 2.69 -9.41
N GLY A 113 -2.74 3.35 -9.75
CA GLY A 113 -3.64 2.96 -10.82
C GLY A 113 -3.80 3.96 -11.97
N GLY A 114 -2.98 5.01 -12.06
CA GLY A 114 -3.11 6.03 -13.11
C GLY A 114 -3.02 5.49 -14.56
N HIS A 115 -2.44 4.32 -14.75
CA HIS A 115 -2.32 3.65 -16.04
C HIS A 115 -3.49 2.71 -16.41
N LEU A 116 -4.35 2.36 -15.45
CA LEU A 116 -5.40 1.34 -15.63
C LEU A 116 -6.45 1.73 -16.70
N TYR A 117 -6.55 2.98 -17.03
CA TYR A 117 -7.56 3.50 -17.98
C TYR A 117 -7.18 3.31 -19.45
N PHE A 118 -5.97 2.82 -19.74
CA PHE A 118 -5.41 2.84 -21.08
C PHE A 118 -5.31 1.46 -21.75
N HIS A 119 -5.74 0.38 -21.06
CA HIS A 119 -5.75 -0.94 -21.68
C HIS A 119 -6.79 -1.88 -21.03
N ASP A 120 -7.54 -2.65 -21.85
CA ASP A 120 -8.66 -3.49 -21.39
C ASP A 120 -8.22 -4.76 -20.62
N ARG A 121 -6.98 -5.19 -20.76
CA ARG A 121 -6.41 -6.30 -19.97
C ARG A 121 -5.95 -5.89 -18.56
N LEU A 122 -5.93 -4.59 -18.27
CA LEU A 122 -5.70 -4.07 -16.93
C LEU A 122 -6.99 -4.07 -16.12
N PRO A 123 -6.92 -4.12 -14.78
CA PRO A 123 -8.10 -3.97 -13.94
C PRO A 123 -8.84 -2.66 -14.20
N MET A 124 -10.14 -2.65 -13.95
CA MET A 124 -10.96 -1.45 -14.13
C MET A 124 -10.55 -0.35 -13.16
N GLY A 125 -10.34 0.86 -13.67
CA GLY A 125 -10.00 2.03 -12.86
C GLY A 125 -11.19 2.52 -12.04
N ALA A 126 -10.91 3.17 -10.90
CA ALA A 126 -11.86 3.51 -9.87
C ALA A 126 -13.09 4.31 -10.36
N LEU A 127 -12.89 5.35 -11.19
CA LEU A 127 -14.03 6.13 -11.70
C LEU A 127 -14.93 5.34 -12.66
N ARG A 128 -14.35 4.46 -13.47
CA ARG A 128 -15.13 3.56 -14.35
C ARG A 128 -15.94 2.57 -13.53
N ALA A 129 -15.38 2.10 -12.42
CA ALA A 129 -16.05 1.18 -11.50
C ALA A 129 -17.06 1.86 -10.55
N GLY A 130 -17.27 3.17 -10.66
CA GLY A 130 -18.31 3.85 -9.91
C GLY A 130 -17.85 4.64 -8.68
N ALA A 131 -16.53 4.74 -8.41
CA ALA A 131 -16.05 5.61 -7.34
C ALA A 131 -16.46 7.08 -7.55
N ASP A 132 -16.76 7.79 -6.48
CA ASP A 132 -17.18 9.18 -6.52
C ASP A 132 -15.99 10.13 -6.64
N VAL A 133 -14.90 9.80 -5.94
CA VAL A 133 -13.65 10.55 -5.97
C VAL A 133 -12.47 9.59 -5.96
N CYS A 134 -11.46 9.86 -6.78
CA CYS A 134 -10.20 9.13 -6.69
C CYS A 134 -8.99 10.05 -6.90
N VAL A 135 -7.85 9.66 -6.34
CA VAL A 135 -6.58 10.37 -6.53
C VAL A 135 -5.53 9.44 -7.13
N GLN A 136 -4.79 9.93 -8.12
CA GLN A 136 -3.76 9.18 -8.84
C GLN A 136 -2.40 9.88 -8.72
N SER A 137 -1.36 9.13 -8.35
CA SER A 137 0.04 9.59 -8.42
C SER A 137 0.58 9.37 -9.84
N MET A 138 0.50 10.39 -10.67
CA MET A 138 0.95 10.30 -12.06
C MET A 138 2.46 10.03 -12.19
N HIS A 139 3.23 10.35 -11.15
CA HIS A 139 4.66 10.11 -11.10
C HIS A 139 5.06 8.64 -10.86
N LYS A 140 4.14 7.78 -10.42
CA LYS A 140 4.47 6.37 -10.12
C LYS A 140 4.47 5.49 -11.36
N VAL A 141 3.47 5.68 -12.24
CA VAL A 141 3.23 4.76 -13.36
C VAL A 141 2.84 5.47 -14.67
N ALA A 142 2.72 6.77 -14.66
CA ALA A 142 2.23 7.55 -15.81
C ALA A 142 3.27 8.52 -16.40
N GLY A 143 4.51 8.48 -15.93
CA GLY A 143 5.63 9.23 -16.53
C GLY A 143 5.75 10.69 -16.14
N ALA A 144 4.96 11.20 -15.19
CA ALA A 144 5.11 12.55 -14.67
C ALA A 144 6.23 12.66 -13.64
N LEU A 145 6.73 13.88 -13.38
CA LEU A 145 7.74 14.13 -12.35
C LEU A 145 7.19 13.85 -10.94
N THR A 146 8.08 13.48 -10.02
CA THR A 146 7.76 13.21 -8.61
C THR A 146 6.95 14.35 -8.00
N GLN A 147 5.98 14.02 -7.15
CA GLN A 147 4.96 14.86 -6.54
C GLN A 147 3.74 15.12 -7.44
N SER A 148 3.82 14.90 -8.75
CA SER A 148 2.68 15.13 -9.66
C SER A 148 1.55 14.13 -9.39
N ALA A 149 0.36 14.64 -9.09
CA ALA A 149 -0.83 13.85 -8.84
C ALA A 149 -2.10 14.55 -9.36
N VAL A 150 -3.14 13.78 -9.63
CA VAL A 150 -4.43 14.29 -10.09
C VAL A 150 -5.53 13.76 -9.18
N LEU A 151 -6.41 14.66 -8.73
CA LEU A 151 -7.65 14.32 -8.04
C LEU A 151 -8.79 14.40 -9.05
N HIS A 152 -9.53 13.30 -9.19
CA HIS A 152 -10.68 13.19 -10.07
C HIS A 152 -11.96 13.11 -9.24
N ILE A 153 -12.99 13.81 -9.69
CA ILE A 153 -14.30 13.85 -9.06
C ILE A 153 -15.34 13.51 -10.11
N LYS A 154 -16.21 12.56 -9.81
CA LYS A 154 -17.33 12.20 -10.68
C LYS A 154 -18.38 13.30 -10.66
N HIS A 155 -18.68 13.89 -11.81
CA HIS A 155 -19.60 15.02 -11.90
C HIS A 155 -21.05 14.67 -11.51
N HIS A 156 -21.49 13.45 -11.82
CA HIS A 156 -22.83 12.96 -11.50
C HIS A 156 -22.75 12.02 -10.28
N GLY A 157 -23.47 12.36 -9.20
CA GLY A 157 -23.53 11.56 -7.97
C GLY A 157 -22.96 12.27 -6.74
N VAL A 158 -21.94 13.11 -6.92
CA VAL A 158 -21.42 13.99 -5.87
C VAL A 158 -22.19 15.31 -5.92
N GLY A 159 -22.92 15.63 -4.87
CA GLY A 159 -23.70 16.88 -4.79
C GLY A 159 -22.79 18.11 -4.82
N GLU A 160 -23.33 19.23 -5.34
CA GLU A 160 -22.59 20.50 -5.49
C GLU A 160 -21.90 20.95 -4.19
N ALA A 161 -22.56 20.82 -3.06
CA ALA A 161 -22.01 21.15 -1.74
C ALA A 161 -20.80 20.28 -1.36
N ALA A 162 -20.74 19.01 -1.79
CA ALA A 162 -19.58 18.16 -1.55
C ALA A 162 -18.41 18.54 -2.48
N LEU A 163 -18.68 18.92 -3.72
CA LEU A 163 -17.68 19.44 -4.65
C LEU A 163 -17.04 20.71 -4.13
N GLU A 164 -17.85 21.66 -3.63
CA GLU A 164 -17.37 22.88 -3.00
C GLU A 164 -16.48 22.60 -1.80
N ARG A 165 -16.88 21.67 -0.93
CA ARG A 165 -16.04 21.27 0.23
C ARG A 165 -14.69 20.69 -0.20
N ILE A 166 -14.66 19.85 -1.23
CA ILE A 166 -13.39 19.31 -1.73
C ILE A 166 -12.50 20.44 -2.25
N ALA A 167 -13.05 21.38 -3.01
CA ALA A 167 -12.29 22.52 -3.52
C ALA A 167 -11.74 23.42 -2.40
N GLN A 168 -12.55 23.70 -1.37
CA GLN A 168 -12.13 24.47 -0.19
C GLN A 168 -11.05 23.73 0.61
N ASN A 169 -11.22 22.45 0.85
CA ASN A 169 -10.25 21.64 1.61
C ASN A 169 -8.95 21.44 0.86
N LEU A 170 -8.96 21.38 -0.47
CA LEU A 170 -7.72 21.43 -1.26
C LEU A 170 -6.94 22.73 -1.02
N GLN A 171 -7.62 23.86 -0.90
CA GLN A 171 -6.94 25.13 -0.58
C GLN A 171 -6.30 25.14 0.82
N LEU A 172 -6.82 24.35 1.76
CA LEU A 172 -6.25 24.24 3.11
C LEU A 172 -4.99 23.37 3.15
N VAL A 173 -4.93 22.29 2.33
CA VAL A 173 -3.88 21.27 2.45
C VAL A 173 -2.82 21.32 1.36
N GLN A 174 -2.98 22.14 0.32
CA GLN A 174 -1.97 22.27 -0.72
C GLN A 174 -1.34 23.67 -0.77
N SER A 175 -0.14 23.75 -1.35
CA SER A 175 0.54 25.02 -1.60
C SER A 175 -0.28 25.91 -2.54
N THR A 176 -0.31 27.22 -2.25
CA THR A 176 -0.88 28.25 -3.12
C THR A 176 0.01 28.58 -4.31
N SER A 177 1.27 28.12 -4.30
CA SER A 177 2.27 28.39 -5.34
C SER A 177 2.41 27.18 -6.26
N PRO A 178 1.80 27.19 -7.46
CA PRO A 178 1.90 26.07 -8.39
C PRO A 178 3.31 26.00 -8.99
N SER A 179 3.82 24.78 -9.15
CA SER A 179 5.03 24.52 -9.92
C SER A 179 4.67 24.30 -11.39
N TYR A 180 5.05 25.24 -12.25
CA TYR A 180 4.81 25.11 -13.69
C TYR A 180 5.55 23.91 -14.29
N LEU A 181 6.70 23.50 -13.75
CA LEU A 181 7.42 22.30 -14.19
C LEU A 181 6.60 21.05 -13.94
N LEU A 182 6.00 20.92 -12.74
CA LEU A 182 5.14 19.79 -12.41
C LEU A 182 3.85 19.82 -13.24
N MET A 183 3.25 20.99 -13.45
CA MET A 183 2.06 21.12 -14.30
C MET A 183 2.34 20.74 -15.75
N THR A 184 3.46 21.19 -16.31
CA THR A 184 3.90 20.83 -17.66
C THR A 184 4.16 19.32 -17.76
N SER A 185 4.81 18.73 -16.75
CA SER A 185 5.06 17.30 -16.69
C SER A 185 3.75 16.49 -16.67
N LEU A 186 2.75 16.94 -15.91
CA LEU A 186 1.40 16.32 -15.89
C LEU A 186 0.74 16.41 -17.26
N ASP A 187 0.80 17.55 -17.92
CA ASP A 187 0.18 17.72 -19.24
C ASP A 187 0.90 16.91 -20.33
N CYS A 188 2.22 16.84 -20.29
CA CYS A 188 3.00 15.96 -21.16
C CYS A 188 2.61 14.49 -20.96
N ALA A 189 2.54 14.02 -19.70
CA ALA A 189 2.13 12.64 -19.40
C ALA A 189 0.70 12.36 -19.86
N ARG A 190 -0.24 13.27 -19.60
CA ARG A 190 -1.62 13.19 -20.10
C ARG A 190 -1.67 13.11 -21.62
N TYR A 191 -0.93 13.97 -22.31
CA TYR A 191 -0.89 14.01 -23.77
C TYR A 191 -0.35 12.72 -24.35
N GLU A 192 0.75 12.21 -23.80
CA GLU A 192 1.37 10.96 -24.22
C GLU A 192 0.43 9.77 -24.03
N LEU A 193 -0.15 9.63 -22.84
CA LEU A 193 -1.08 8.56 -22.51
C LEU A 193 -2.35 8.63 -23.38
N ALA A 194 -2.88 9.82 -23.66
CA ALA A 194 -4.07 9.98 -24.49
C ALA A 194 -3.83 9.52 -25.94
N ARG A 195 -2.62 9.64 -26.46
CA ARG A 195 -2.27 9.26 -27.84
C ARG A 195 -1.76 7.84 -27.96
N ASN A 196 -0.89 7.44 -27.06
CA ASN A 196 -0.08 6.24 -27.18
C ASN A 196 -0.32 5.24 -26.03
N GLY A 197 -1.17 5.58 -25.04
CA GLY A 197 -1.34 4.83 -23.80
C GLY A 197 -1.67 3.36 -24.00
N ALA A 198 -2.54 3.03 -24.97
CA ALA A 198 -2.86 1.63 -25.26
C ALA A 198 -1.64 0.83 -25.70
N GLY A 199 -0.82 1.35 -26.63
CA GLY A 199 0.40 0.70 -27.07
C GLY A 199 1.48 0.64 -25.97
N MET A 200 1.57 1.68 -25.14
CA MET A 200 2.48 1.71 -24.00
C MET A 200 2.12 0.63 -22.97
N MET A 201 0.84 0.49 -22.64
CA MET A 201 0.38 -0.54 -21.69
C MET A 201 0.47 -1.95 -22.29
N GLU A 202 0.16 -2.13 -23.57
CA GLU A 202 0.39 -3.42 -24.25
C GLU A 202 1.85 -3.85 -24.13
N ARG A 203 2.81 -2.93 -24.39
CA ARG A 203 4.25 -3.21 -24.25
C ARG A 203 4.59 -3.61 -22.80
N ALA A 204 4.12 -2.86 -21.80
CA ALA A 204 4.38 -3.17 -20.39
C ALA A 204 3.82 -4.55 -19.99
N LEU A 205 2.60 -4.87 -20.44
CA LEU A 205 1.98 -6.17 -20.21
C LEU A 205 2.75 -7.32 -20.87
N MET A 206 3.16 -7.16 -22.12
CA MET A 206 3.97 -8.18 -22.82
C MET A 206 5.30 -8.43 -22.10
N LEU A 207 5.99 -7.39 -21.64
CA LEU A 207 7.24 -7.51 -20.91
C LEU A 207 7.03 -8.21 -19.56
N ALA A 208 5.99 -7.83 -18.83
CA ALA A 208 5.66 -8.44 -17.55
C ALA A 208 5.28 -9.93 -17.70
N GLU A 209 4.44 -10.27 -18.67
CA GLU A 209 4.04 -11.65 -18.98
C GLU A 209 5.25 -12.50 -19.39
N HIS A 210 6.13 -11.95 -20.24
CA HIS A 210 7.38 -12.62 -20.64
C HIS A 210 8.24 -13.00 -19.43
N ALA A 211 8.41 -12.09 -18.47
CA ALA A 211 9.19 -12.38 -17.27
C ALA A 211 8.45 -13.36 -16.34
N ALA A 212 7.16 -13.13 -16.09
CA ALA A 212 6.35 -13.93 -15.17
C ALA A 212 6.29 -15.42 -15.58
N GLU A 213 6.02 -15.69 -16.85
CA GLU A 213 5.97 -17.06 -17.39
C GLU A 213 7.30 -17.79 -17.20
N ARG A 214 8.41 -17.11 -17.52
CA ARG A 214 9.74 -17.70 -17.39
C ARG A 214 10.17 -17.90 -15.96
N ILE A 215 9.80 -16.99 -15.05
CA ILE A 215 10.09 -17.14 -13.62
C ILE A 215 9.30 -18.29 -13.04
N ARG A 216 8.01 -18.44 -13.38
CA ARG A 216 7.18 -19.59 -12.94
C ARG A 216 7.72 -20.95 -13.41
N ALA A 217 8.46 -20.98 -14.52
CA ALA A 217 9.10 -22.20 -15.02
C ALA A 217 10.43 -22.55 -14.30
N ILE A 218 10.90 -21.71 -13.36
CA ILE A 218 12.10 -21.96 -12.57
C ILE A 218 11.70 -22.72 -11.31
N GLU A 219 12.30 -23.90 -11.08
CA GLU A 219 12.08 -24.68 -9.88
C GLU A 219 12.41 -23.87 -8.62
N GLY A 220 11.47 -23.87 -7.64
CA GLY A 220 11.60 -23.14 -6.39
C GLY A 220 11.25 -21.65 -6.44
N PHE A 221 10.90 -21.13 -7.62
CA PHE A 221 10.38 -19.78 -7.78
C PHE A 221 8.89 -19.78 -8.06
N ARG A 222 8.22 -18.76 -7.55
CA ARG A 222 6.81 -18.48 -7.82
C ARG A 222 6.67 -17.03 -8.26
N CYS A 223 5.75 -16.78 -9.19
CA CYS A 223 5.31 -15.44 -9.56
C CYS A 223 3.78 -15.39 -9.46
N MET A 224 3.26 -14.41 -8.74
CA MET A 224 1.83 -14.32 -8.41
C MET A 224 0.98 -14.19 -9.68
N GLU A 225 -0.06 -14.99 -9.73
CA GLU A 225 -1.11 -14.90 -10.76
C GLU A 225 -2.45 -14.95 -10.05
N ARG A 226 -3.24 -13.91 -10.20
CA ARG A 226 -4.55 -13.76 -9.54
C ARG A 226 -5.44 -12.85 -10.38
N ASP A 227 -6.74 -13.13 -10.37
CA ASP A 227 -7.74 -12.26 -10.92
C ASP A 227 -7.73 -10.89 -10.23
N ARG A 228 -8.18 -9.86 -10.92
CA ARG A 228 -8.21 -8.48 -10.44
C ARG A 228 -6.86 -8.00 -9.90
N THR A 229 -5.77 -8.36 -10.57
CA THR A 229 -4.43 -7.89 -10.24
C THR A 229 -3.82 -7.16 -11.41
N ASP A 230 -3.18 -6.04 -11.15
CA ASP A 230 -2.35 -5.33 -12.12
C ASP A 230 -1.16 -6.22 -12.53
N ARG A 231 -1.23 -6.77 -13.74
CA ARG A 231 -0.23 -7.72 -14.26
C ARG A 231 1.14 -7.09 -14.53
N THR A 232 1.24 -5.76 -14.47
CA THR A 232 2.54 -5.07 -14.55
C THR A 232 3.29 -5.12 -13.21
N ARG A 233 2.68 -5.67 -12.15
CA ARG A 233 3.26 -5.89 -10.82
C ARG A 233 3.65 -7.35 -10.67
N LEU A 234 4.95 -7.64 -10.71
CA LEU A 234 5.47 -8.99 -10.53
C LEU A 234 5.82 -9.23 -9.07
N VAL A 235 4.97 -9.96 -8.36
CA VAL A 235 5.24 -10.43 -7.00
C VAL A 235 5.92 -11.79 -7.11
N ILE A 236 7.19 -11.87 -6.74
CA ILE A 236 8.04 -13.05 -6.93
C ILE A 236 8.47 -13.57 -5.55
N SER A 237 8.40 -14.89 -5.36
CA SER A 237 8.84 -15.56 -4.14
C SER A 237 9.80 -16.70 -4.46
N ALA A 238 10.86 -16.82 -3.67
CA ALA A 238 11.82 -17.92 -3.71
C ALA A 238 11.83 -18.72 -2.40
N ARG A 239 10.72 -18.68 -1.66
CA ARG A 239 10.61 -19.34 -0.35
C ARG A 239 10.76 -20.87 -0.42
N GLU A 240 10.42 -21.48 -1.54
CA GLU A 240 10.53 -22.94 -1.71
C GLU A 240 11.98 -23.42 -1.71
N ILE A 241 12.92 -22.55 -2.09
CA ILE A 241 14.37 -22.79 -1.96
C ILE A 241 14.98 -22.15 -0.70
N GLY A 242 14.12 -21.76 0.26
CA GLY A 242 14.55 -21.28 1.58
C GLY A 242 14.97 -19.82 1.64
N LEU A 243 14.75 -19.02 0.59
CA LEU A 243 15.12 -17.60 0.58
C LEU A 243 13.94 -16.72 1.04
N THR A 244 14.25 -15.73 1.87
CA THR A 244 13.32 -14.62 2.15
C THR A 244 13.32 -13.62 0.99
N GLY A 245 12.25 -12.80 0.88
CA GLY A 245 12.23 -11.72 -0.11
C GLY A 245 13.42 -10.76 0.06
N TYR A 246 13.77 -10.41 1.29
CA TYR A 246 14.93 -9.58 1.58
C TYR A 246 16.27 -10.19 1.10
N ALA A 247 16.44 -11.50 1.28
CA ALA A 247 17.64 -12.18 0.81
C ALA A 247 17.70 -12.19 -0.73
N LEU A 248 16.56 -12.45 -1.36
CA LEU A 248 16.43 -12.44 -2.81
C LEU A 248 16.71 -11.04 -3.38
N GLU A 249 16.12 -9.98 -2.81
CA GLU A 249 16.36 -8.59 -3.22
C GLU A 249 17.85 -8.25 -3.16
N LYS A 250 18.50 -8.57 -2.03
CA LYS A 250 19.92 -8.30 -1.83
C LYS A 250 20.77 -8.98 -2.90
N MET A 251 20.52 -10.27 -3.21
CA MET A 251 21.24 -10.99 -4.26
C MET A 251 20.99 -10.35 -5.63
N LEU A 252 19.73 -10.06 -5.98
CA LEU A 252 19.38 -9.44 -7.25
C LEU A 252 20.10 -8.11 -7.44
N PHE A 253 20.19 -7.30 -6.39
CA PHE A 253 20.86 -6.00 -6.43
C PHE A 253 22.41 -6.15 -6.52
N GLU A 254 23.02 -6.89 -5.59
CA GLU A 254 24.47 -6.93 -5.45
C GLU A 254 25.17 -7.77 -6.53
N GLU A 255 24.55 -8.88 -6.97
CA GLU A 255 25.19 -9.82 -7.88
C GLU A 255 24.76 -9.64 -9.34
N TYR A 256 23.53 -9.12 -9.58
CA TYR A 256 22.96 -9.06 -10.93
C TYR A 256 22.64 -7.65 -11.40
N ALA A 257 22.83 -6.63 -10.55
CA ALA A 257 22.46 -5.25 -10.82
C ALA A 257 20.96 -5.09 -11.20
N VAL A 258 20.09 -5.88 -10.55
CA VAL A 258 18.63 -5.81 -10.68
C VAL A 258 18.06 -5.18 -9.43
N ASN A 259 17.51 -3.97 -9.57
CA ASN A 259 16.89 -3.25 -8.46
C ASN A 259 15.39 -3.51 -8.46
N MET A 260 14.88 -4.08 -7.37
CA MET A 260 13.46 -4.34 -7.18
C MET A 260 12.78 -3.12 -6.53
N GLU A 261 11.47 -2.98 -6.71
CA GLU A 261 10.71 -1.89 -6.10
C GLU A 261 10.66 -2.00 -4.57
N LEU A 262 10.42 -3.20 -4.07
CA LEU A 262 10.46 -3.52 -2.65
C LEU A 262 10.68 -5.00 -2.41
N ALA A 263 11.07 -5.34 -1.18
CA ALA A 263 11.03 -6.70 -0.67
C ALA A 263 10.30 -6.75 0.68
N ASP A 264 9.61 -7.85 0.94
CA ASP A 264 9.09 -8.21 2.26
C ASP A 264 9.73 -9.54 2.75
N SER A 265 9.19 -10.13 3.82
CA SER A 265 9.73 -11.38 4.36
C SER A 265 9.62 -12.57 3.41
N GLU A 266 8.68 -12.56 2.47
CA GLU A 266 8.35 -13.67 1.57
C GLU A 266 8.65 -13.37 0.12
N ASN A 267 8.55 -12.10 -0.29
CA ASN A 267 8.43 -11.71 -1.68
C ASN A 267 9.36 -10.55 -2.05
N VAL A 268 9.64 -10.45 -3.33
CA VAL A 268 10.11 -9.21 -3.97
C VAL A 268 9.07 -8.74 -4.97
N LEU A 269 8.98 -7.43 -5.17
CA LEU A 269 8.08 -6.80 -6.12
C LEU A 269 8.87 -6.08 -7.20
N ALA A 270 8.57 -6.37 -8.47
CA ALA A 270 8.97 -5.55 -9.60
C ALA A 270 7.77 -4.78 -10.17
N ILE A 271 8.01 -3.53 -10.56
CA ILE A 271 7.07 -2.73 -11.33
C ILE A 271 7.58 -2.67 -12.76
N VAL A 272 6.88 -3.31 -13.68
CA VAL A 272 7.20 -3.28 -15.10
C VAL A 272 6.45 -2.14 -15.76
N THR A 273 7.18 -1.31 -16.50
CA THR A 273 6.61 -0.16 -17.19
C THR A 273 6.89 -0.22 -18.69
N TYR A 274 6.24 0.63 -19.45
CA TYR A 274 6.52 0.79 -20.89
C TYR A 274 7.94 1.32 -21.18
N ALA A 275 8.64 1.85 -20.18
CA ALA A 275 10.02 2.33 -20.32
C ALA A 275 11.06 1.21 -20.16
N ASN A 276 10.66 0.03 -19.71
CA ASN A 276 11.54 -1.12 -19.66
C ASN A 276 11.79 -1.70 -21.07
N GLU A 277 12.95 -2.36 -21.22
CA GLU A 277 13.32 -3.11 -22.40
C GLU A 277 13.25 -4.64 -22.12
N LEU A 278 13.25 -5.43 -23.16
CA LEU A 278 13.23 -6.90 -23.06
C LEU A 278 14.44 -7.42 -22.28
N GLU A 279 15.59 -6.79 -22.48
CA GLU A 279 16.84 -7.10 -21.81
C GLU A 279 16.77 -6.95 -20.28
N ASP A 280 15.95 -6.02 -19.77
CA ASP A 280 15.73 -5.88 -18.32
C ASP A 280 15.01 -7.12 -17.78
N MET A 281 13.99 -7.59 -18.51
CA MET A 281 13.22 -8.78 -18.15
C MET A 281 14.06 -10.04 -18.25
N ASP A 282 14.86 -10.18 -19.32
CA ASP A 282 15.74 -11.32 -19.50
C ASP A 282 16.83 -11.37 -18.43
N ARG A 283 17.35 -10.23 -17.98
CA ARG A 283 18.29 -10.13 -16.85
C ARG A 283 17.66 -10.61 -15.55
N LEU A 284 16.45 -10.16 -15.24
CA LEU A 284 15.69 -10.62 -14.06
C LEU A 284 15.48 -12.13 -14.10
N VAL A 285 15.01 -12.66 -15.23
CA VAL A 285 14.77 -14.10 -15.42
C VAL A 285 16.06 -14.91 -15.29
N TRP A 286 17.16 -14.42 -15.89
CA TRP A 286 18.47 -15.08 -15.80
C TRP A 286 18.97 -15.10 -14.35
N ALA A 287 18.85 -13.98 -13.61
CA ALA A 287 19.23 -13.90 -12.22
C ALA A 287 18.44 -14.91 -11.37
N CYS A 288 17.12 -14.95 -11.52
CA CYS A 288 16.26 -15.92 -10.80
C CYS A 288 16.67 -17.38 -11.14
N ARG A 289 16.98 -17.67 -12.39
CA ARG A 289 17.42 -19.02 -12.84
C ARG A 289 18.76 -19.43 -12.22
N ASP A 290 19.71 -18.50 -12.18
CA ASP A 290 21.03 -18.80 -11.59
C ASP A 290 20.92 -18.98 -10.07
N ILE A 291 20.16 -18.14 -9.38
CA ILE A 291 19.86 -18.29 -7.94
C ILE A 291 19.16 -19.63 -7.69
N GLY A 292 18.15 -20.00 -8.51
CA GLY A 292 17.45 -21.27 -8.42
C GLY A 292 18.39 -22.47 -8.53
N ARG A 293 19.36 -22.46 -9.46
CA ARG A 293 20.37 -23.51 -9.59
C ARG A 293 21.29 -23.62 -8.37
N ARG A 294 21.69 -22.49 -7.79
CA ARG A 294 22.61 -22.45 -6.65
C ARG A 294 21.95 -22.92 -5.33
N TYR A 295 20.67 -22.64 -5.16
CA TYR A 295 19.96 -22.89 -3.90
C TYR A 295 18.94 -24.05 -3.99
N GLY A 296 18.40 -24.37 -5.18
CA GLY A 296 17.40 -25.42 -5.39
C GLY A 296 17.91 -26.84 -5.16
N GLY A 297 19.22 -27.10 -5.41
CA GLY A 297 19.85 -28.40 -5.18
C GLY A 297 20.19 -28.72 -3.70
N ASN A 298 20.09 -27.76 -2.80
CA ASN A 298 20.54 -27.87 -1.40
C ASN A 298 19.40 -28.16 -0.39
N ALA A 299 18.17 -28.37 -0.85
CA ALA A 299 17.07 -28.74 0.06
C ALA A 299 17.29 -30.08 0.76
N SER A 300 18.24 -30.90 0.31
CA SER A 300 18.53 -32.25 0.85
C SER A 300 19.86 -32.40 1.59
N SER A 301 20.75 -31.40 1.60
CA SER A 301 22.03 -31.50 2.31
C SER A 301 22.26 -30.32 3.27
N LYS A 302 21.90 -30.54 4.52
CA LYS A 302 22.31 -29.70 5.65
C LYS A 302 23.79 -29.98 5.95
N THR A 303 24.73 -29.28 5.31
CA THR A 303 26.09 -29.08 5.84
C THR A 303 26.98 -28.33 4.83
N ASP A 304 27.09 -27.02 4.94
CA ASP A 304 28.38 -26.32 4.93
C ASP A 304 28.19 -24.84 5.33
N ARG A 305 28.57 -24.50 6.55
CA ARG A 305 28.41 -23.15 7.13
C ARG A 305 29.71 -22.32 7.04
N SER A 306 30.59 -22.61 6.11
CA SER A 306 31.94 -22.01 6.09
C SER A 306 32.16 -20.88 5.08
N SER A 307 31.16 -20.47 4.31
CA SER A 307 31.30 -19.34 3.38
C SER A 307 30.07 -18.44 3.51
N GLY A 308 30.16 -17.29 4.19
CA GLY A 308 29.27 -16.13 4.15
C GLY A 308 27.81 -16.31 3.68
N ALA A 309 27.25 -17.47 3.85
CA ALA A 309 25.97 -17.89 3.32
C ALA A 309 24.83 -17.07 3.93
N VAL A 310 24.01 -16.50 3.08
CA VAL A 310 22.71 -15.93 3.44
C VAL A 310 21.92 -16.98 4.23
N PRO A 311 21.32 -16.63 5.39
CA PRO A 311 20.62 -17.60 6.22
C PRO A 311 19.48 -18.25 5.44
N VAL A 312 19.58 -19.56 5.19
CA VAL A 312 18.47 -20.39 4.71
C VAL A 312 17.46 -20.49 5.86
N ARG A 313 16.25 -20.17 5.56
CA ARG A 313 15.15 -19.95 6.48
C ARG A 313 14.81 -21.14 7.38
N GLU A 314 14.71 -20.92 8.67
CA GLU A 314 13.73 -21.58 9.53
C GLU A 314 12.36 -20.92 9.29
N LYS A 315 11.25 -21.70 9.24
CA LYS A 315 9.85 -21.30 8.95
C LYS A 315 9.54 -19.82 9.22
N SER A 316 8.63 -19.21 8.42
CA SER A 316 8.24 -17.79 8.52
C SER A 316 8.39 -17.22 9.94
N ALA A 317 9.41 -16.37 10.14
CA ALA A 317 9.73 -15.83 11.44
C ALA A 317 8.76 -14.72 11.89
N TYR A 318 7.87 -14.29 10.98
CA TYR A 318 6.94 -13.21 11.25
C TYR A 318 5.55 -13.77 11.62
N PRO A 319 4.98 -13.31 12.73
CA PRO A 319 3.59 -13.65 13.06
C PRO A 319 2.64 -13.06 12.00
N PRO A 320 1.43 -13.60 11.87
CA PRO A 320 0.40 -13.02 11.01
C PRO A 320 0.12 -11.58 11.43
N PHE A 321 -0.34 -10.75 10.48
CA PHE A 321 -0.73 -9.37 10.76
C PHE A 321 -1.72 -9.36 11.96
N PRO A 322 -1.49 -8.53 12.99
CA PRO A 322 -2.29 -8.57 14.20
C PRO A 322 -3.74 -8.15 13.94
N LYS A 323 -4.65 -8.63 14.78
CA LYS A 323 -6.03 -8.13 14.79
C LYS A 323 -6.03 -6.63 15.07
N LEU A 324 -7.10 -5.95 14.66
CA LEU A 324 -7.27 -4.52 14.94
C LEU A 324 -7.09 -4.24 16.44
N PRO A 325 -6.18 -3.31 16.79
CA PRO A 325 -6.07 -2.86 18.16
C PRO A 325 -7.36 -2.19 18.64
N ARG A 326 -7.62 -2.22 19.92
CA ARG A 326 -8.76 -1.50 20.51
C ARG A 326 -8.53 0.01 20.37
N GLN A 327 -9.46 0.71 19.77
CA GLN A 327 -9.45 2.17 19.71
C GLN A 327 -9.91 2.74 21.06
N ILE A 328 -9.03 3.44 21.76
CA ILE A 328 -9.30 4.09 23.06
C ILE A 328 -9.84 5.50 22.84
N MET A 329 -9.33 6.19 21.83
CA MET A 329 -9.76 7.53 21.42
C MET A 329 -9.53 7.74 19.93
N THR A 330 -10.13 8.79 19.34
CA THR A 330 -9.92 9.11 17.94
C THR A 330 -8.47 9.48 17.65
N PRO A 331 -7.97 9.28 16.41
CA PRO A 331 -6.61 9.68 16.02
C PRO A 331 -6.34 11.17 16.30
N ARG A 332 -7.30 12.06 16.02
CA ARG A 332 -7.19 13.50 16.33
C ARG A 332 -7.01 13.74 17.81
N LYS A 333 -7.86 13.15 18.65
CA LYS A 333 -7.77 13.33 20.12
C LYS A 333 -6.43 12.86 20.66
N ALA A 334 -5.93 11.71 20.20
CA ALA A 334 -4.63 11.21 20.61
C ALA A 334 -3.48 12.10 20.15
N TYR A 335 -3.54 12.59 18.91
CA TYR A 335 -2.49 13.43 18.32
C TYR A 335 -2.32 14.76 19.07
N PHE A 336 -3.43 15.37 19.53
CA PHE A 336 -3.43 16.64 20.27
C PHE A 336 -3.44 16.49 21.81
N SER A 337 -3.41 15.25 22.32
CA SER A 337 -3.28 14.99 23.76
C SER A 337 -1.84 15.17 24.23
N ASP A 338 -1.66 15.42 25.52
CA ASP A 338 -0.36 15.35 26.16
C ASP A 338 0.22 13.95 26.01
N THR A 339 1.46 13.87 25.55
CA THR A 339 2.18 12.63 25.35
C THR A 339 3.41 12.55 26.23
N GLU A 340 3.85 11.33 26.50
CA GLU A 340 5.14 11.04 27.10
C GLU A 340 5.87 9.99 26.28
N THR A 341 7.19 10.01 26.32
CA THR A 341 8.03 9.03 25.66
C THR A 341 8.36 7.92 26.65
N VAL A 342 8.11 6.67 26.26
CA VAL A 342 8.40 5.48 27.06
C VAL A 342 9.33 4.55 26.27
N ARG A 343 10.04 3.66 26.97
CA ARG A 343 10.79 2.60 26.30
C ARG A 343 9.82 1.62 25.66
N TRP A 344 10.21 1.04 24.53
CA TRP A 344 9.36 0.10 23.81
C TRP A 344 8.92 -1.08 24.69
N GLN A 345 9.81 -1.62 25.52
CA GLN A 345 9.50 -2.71 26.44
C GLN A 345 8.37 -2.38 27.44
N ASP A 346 8.16 -1.09 27.74
CA ASP A 346 7.18 -0.59 28.71
C ASP A 346 5.90 -0.08 28.02
N ALA A 347 5.80 -0.24 26.69
CA ALA A 347 4.74 0.33 25.87
C ALA A 347 3.45 -0.52 25.83
N ALA A 348 3.54 -1.83 26.10
CA ALA A 348 2.37 -2.72 26.05
C ALA A 348 1.26 -2.24 27.03
N GLY A 349 0.01 -2.24 26.54
CA GLY A 349 -1.15 -1.76 27.31
C GLY A 349 -1.25 -0.22 27.42
N ARG A 350 -0.37 0.54 26.78
CA ARG A 350 -0.45 1.99 26.67
C ARG A 350 -1.25 2.39 25.41
N THR A 351 -1.77 3.62 25.42
CA THR A 351 -2.41 4.21 24.23
C THR A 351 -1.35 4.89 23.36
N ALA A 352 -1.27 4.52 22.11
CA ALA A 352 -0.30 5.11 21.18
C ALA A 352 -0.57 6.60 20.96
N GLY A 353 0.49 7.41 21.03
CA GLY A 353 0.47 8.84 20.71
C GLY A 353 0.98 9.12 19.29
N GLN A 354 1.40 8.09 18.57
CA GLN A 354 1.95 8.19 17.20
C GLN A 354 1.66 6.94 16.40
N MET A 355 1.81 7.05 15.09
CA MET A 355 1.69 5.93 14.15
C MET A 355 2.96 5.08 14.20
N VAL A 356 2.79 3.76 14.01
CA VAL A 356 3.91 2.83 13.79
C VAL A 356 3.64 1.98 12.57
N ALA A 357 4.56 2.02 11.61
CA ALA A 357 4.46 1.29 10.34
C ALA A 357 5.79 0.62 10.00
N PRO A 358 5.90 -0.71 10.08
CA PRO A 358 7.04 -1.45 9.53
C PRO A 358 7.17 -1.18 8.02
N TYR A 359 8.41 -1.02 7.56
CA TYR A 359 8.67 -0.72 6.15
C TYR A 359 9.73 -1.69 5.57
N PRO A 360 9.51 -2.22 4.39
CA PRO A 360 8.31 -2.20 3.54
C PRO A 360 7.13 -3.01 4.09
N PRO A 361 5.88 -2.81 3.60
CA PRO A 361 5.43 -1.83 2.62
C PRO A 361 5.03 -0.48 3.22
N GLY A 362 5.15 -0.27 4.54
CA GLY A 362 4.79 0.99 5.20
C GLY A 362 3.31 1.11 5.55
N ILE A 363 2.61 -0.02 5.68
CA ILE A 363 1.24 -0.08 6.16
C ILE A 363 1.24 0.09 7.69
N PRO A 364 0.51 1.06 8.24
CA PRO A 364 0.49 1.26 9.68
C PRO A 364 -0.16 0.11 10.43
N VAL A 365 0.57 -0.45 11.38
CA VAL A 365 0.09 -1.51 12.30
C VAL A 365 -0.60 -0.88 13.51
N LEU A 366 -0.16 0.33 13.88
CA LEU A 366 -0.65 1.05 15.05
C LEU A 366 -0.95 2.50 14.67
N TYR A 367 -2.13 2.98 15.04
CA TYR A 367 -2.51 4.38 14.88
C TYR A 367 -2.54 5.10 16.24
N PRO A 368 -2.37 6.44 16.24
CA PRO A 368 -2.61 7.23 17.47
C PRO A 368 -4.00 6.96 18.00
N GLY A 369 -4.11 6.78 19.33
CA GLY A 369 -5.36 6.48 20.00
C GLY A 369 -5.71 4.99 20.11
N GLU A 370 -4.94 4.12 19.51
CA GLU A 370 -5.09 2.67 19.66
C GLU A 370 -4.26 2.15 20.85
N GLU A 371 -4.74 1.07 21.46
CA GLU A 371 -4.02 0.36 22.51
C GLU A 371 -2.88 -0.47 21.91
N ILE A 372 -1.69 -0.35 22.45
CA ILE A 372 -0.55 -1.20 22.10
C ILE A 372 -0.78 -2.58 22.74
N SER A 373 -1.57 -3.42 22.06
CA SER A 373 -1.82 -4.79 22.56
C SER A 373 -0.56 -5.64 22.48
N GLN A 374 -0.51 -6.73 23.25
CA GLN A 374 0.63 -7.67 23.21
C GLN A 374 0.86 -8.21 21.79
N ALA A 375 -0.20 -8.53 21.03
CA ALA A 375 -0.07 -9.02 19.66
C ALA A 375 0.56 -7.98 18.72
N VAL A 376 0.23 -6.71 18.87
CA VAL A 376 0.86 -5.60 18.12
C VAL A 376 2.31 -5.44 18.53
N TRP A 377 2.58 -5.53 19.83
CA TRP A 377 3.93 -5.44 20.37
C TRP A 377 4.82 -6.57 19.83
N ASP A 378 4.35 -7.82 19.89
CA ASP A 378 5.07 -9.01 19.40
C ASP A 378 5.35 -8.91 17.89
N TYR A 379 4.37 -8.41 17.11
CA TYR A 379 4.52 -8.22 15.67
C TYR A 379 5.60 -7.19 15.33
N ILE A 380 5.57 -6.02 15.96
CA ILE A 380 6.56 -4.96 15.75
C ILE A 380 7.94 -5.40 16.24
N GLU A 381 8.01 -6.15 17.34
CA GLU A 381 9.26 -6.66 17.90
C GLU A 381 10.00 -7.58 16.93
N CYS A 382 9.30 -8.33 16.07
CA CYS A 382 9.94 -9.14 15.04
C CYS A 382 10.72 -8.28 14.05
N PHE A 383 10.13 -7.16 13.59
CA PHE A 383 10.81 -6.22 12.69
C PHE A 383 12.00 -5.54 13.38
N ARG A 384 11.85 -5.18 14.64
CA ARG A 384 12.91 -4.57 15.45
C ARG A 384 14.11 -5.51 15.60
N ARG A 385 13.89 -6.77 15.95
CA ARG A 385 14.95 -7.80 16.07
C ARG A 385 15.71 -8.00 14.77
N ASP A 386 15.01 -7.96 13.65
CA ASP A 386 15.60 -8.10 12.32
C ASP A 386 16.23 -6.79 11.82
N LYS A 387 16.28 -5.75 12.66
CA LYS A 387 16.78 -4.40 12.33
C LYS A 387 16.14 -3.83 11.08
N ARG A 388 14.83 -4.08 10.90
CA ARG A 388 14.06 -3.52 9.80
C ARG A 388 13.59 -2.12 10.14
N ARG A 389 13.50 -1.30 9.11
CA ARG A 389 13.05 0.08 9.27
C ARG A 389 11.60 0.13 9.77
N ILE A 390 11.35 0.93 10.81
CA ILE A 390 10.03 1.15 11.38
C ILE A 390 9.76 2.64 11.36
N HIS A 391 8.75 3.05 10.58
CA HIS A 391 8.36 4.45 10.52
C HIS A 391 7.48 4.81 11.71
N GLY A 392 7.67 6.03 12.21
CA GLY A 392 6.80 6.65 13.19
C GLY A 392 7.25 6.48 14.65
N ALA A 393 8.19 5.58 14.96
CA ALA A 393 8.79 5.43 16.28
C ALA A 393 10.29 5.21 16.13
N ASP A 394 11.07 5.56 17.15
CA ASP A 394 12.51 5.31 17.20
C ASP A 394 12.77 3.92 17.80
N LEU A 395 12.50 2.89 16.97
CA LEU A 395 12.60 1.48 17.36
C LEU A 395 13.73 0.73 16.64
N ASP A 396 14.40 1.38 15.71
CA ASP A 396 15.55 0.90 14.95
C ASP A 396 16.85 1.67 15.31
N GLY A 397 16.74 2.63 16.22
CA GLY A 397 17.80 3.49 16.71
C GLY A 397 18.36 3.12 18.08
N GLU A 398 19.10 4.05 18.66
CA GLU A 398 19.75 3.86 19.97
C GLU A 398 18.79 3.96 21.16
N THR A 399 17.61 4.56 20.99
CA THR A 399 16.74 4.93 22.11
C THR A 399 15.65 3.92 22.40
N ASP A 400 15.23 3.13 21.43
CA ASP A 400 14.12 2.16 21.54
C ASP A 400 12.87 2.75 22.21
N GLN A 401 12.39 3.87 21.69
CA GLN A 401 11.34 4.69 22.33
C GLN A 401 10.13 4.88 21.42
N ILE A 402 8.97 5.02 22.09
CA ILE A 402 7.69 5.37 21.47
C ILE A 402 6.95 6.43 22.27
N ARG A 403 6.23 7.32 21.60
CA ARG A 403 5.32 8.26 22.24
C ARG A 403 3.98 7.59 22.52
N VAL A 404 3.51 7.75 23.75
CA VAL A 404 2.21 7.28 24.21
C VAL A 404 1.43 8.43 24.82
N VAL A 405 0.11 8.35 24.79
CA VAL A 405 -0.73 9.33 25.47
C VAL A 405 -0.50 9.21 26.98
N ARG A 406 -0.29 10.36 27.63
CA ARG A 406 -0.08 10.41 29.08
C ARG A 406 -1.33 9.91 29.81
N ARG A 407 -1.15 9.03 30.78
CA ARG A 407 -2.24 8.64 31.66
C ARG A 407 -2.60 9.84 32.54
N ILE A 408 -3.88 10.20 32.54
CA ILE A 408 -4.45 11.23 33.44
C ILE A 408 -4.61 10.64 34.83
#